data_b5b00216b72c8a1649235e7fb53d9f04
#
_entry.id   b5b00216b72c8a1649235e7fb53d9f04
#
_cell.length_a   1.000
_cell.length_b   1.000
_cell.length_c   1.000
_cell.angle_alpha   90.00
_cell.angle_beta   90.00
_cell.angle_gamma   90.00
#
_symmetry.space_group_name_H-M   'P 1'
#
loop_
_entity.id
_entity.type
_entity.pdbx_description
1 polymer ?
#
loop_
_entity_poly.entity_id
_entity_poly.type
_entity_poly.pdbx_seq_one_letter_code
_entity_poly.pdbx_strand_id
1 'polypeptide(L)'
;MNKAAKYLYFLSGFQIYYKIDMEVFMKVSRRIYWPAVTLIGPGCVKEIGGDIKDLGLKKALVVTDNVLVKIGVVKKVTDVLDESGINYVVVDDIQPNPTMKNIHDGLNTYKSENCDFVISIGGGSPQDAGKAIGLLATNGGEIKDYEGINMSKHKSVPIIAINTTAGTASEVTINYVITNEDTHIKMVMVDKNCLASIAVSDPELMTGKPADLTAATGMDALTHAIEAYVSTGAYELTDVLALEAVKLIGESLEDAVKDGNNIEARSKMAYASYIAGMSFNNAGLGYVHSMAHQLGGFYNLPHGVCNAILLPHVEKFNSANTGDKLRKVAEILGENVEGLSVEEANAKAIEAIMKLSERVGIPKGLKELGVKEEDFKVMAENALKDVCAGTNPREVTLEDTIALYKEAL
;
A
#
# COMPACT_ATOMS: atom_id res chain seq x y z
N MET A 1 -37.85 14.58 15.89
CA MET A 1 -37.06 14.47 17.15
C MET A 1 -35.89 13.54 16.86
N ASN A 2 -34.71 14.13 16.57
CA ASN A 2 -33.49 13.39 16.24
C ASN A 2 -32.89 12.80 17.50
N LYS A 3 -32.88 11.47 17.63
CA LYS A 3 -32.09 10.77 18.66
C LYS A 3 -30.70 10.45 18.08
N ALA A 4 -29.76 11.37 18.22
CA ALA A 4 -28.35 11.04 18.03
C ALA A 4 -27.84 10.29 19.27
N ALA A 5 -27.44 9.03 19.11
CA ALA A 5 -26.80 8.28 20.18
C ALA A 5 -25.32 8.70 20.25
N LYS A 6 -24.91 9.22 21.42
CA LYS A 6 -23.50 9.50 21.73
C LYS A 6 -22.87 8.25 22.36
N TYR A 7 -21.89 7.66 21.73
CA TYR A 7 -21.03 6.67 22.36
C TYR A 7 -19.72 7.34 22.80
N LEU A 8 -19.42 7.21 24.09
CA LEU A 8 -18.20 7.72 24.70
C LEU A 8 -17.19 6.56 24.80
N TYR A 9 -16.07 6.64 24.11
CA TYR A 9 -14.92 5.79 24.38
C TYR A 9 -13.83 6.62 25.06
N PHE A 10 -13.47 6.23 26.28
CA PHE A 10 -12.35 6.82 27.02
C PHE A 10 -11.08 6.03 26.68
N LEU A 11 -10.18 6.63 25.93
CA LEU A 11 -8.77 6.27 25.90
C LEU A 11 -8.00 7.53 26.27
N SER A 12 -7.09 7.38 27.23
CA SER A 12 -6.28 8.41 27.90
C SER A 12 -5.98 9.66 27.06
N GLY A 13 -6.70 10.74 27.29
CA GLY A 13 -6.30 12.10 26.90
C GLY A 13 -6.90 12.69 25.64
N PHE A 14 -7.59 11.93 24.78
CA PHE A 14 -8.24 12.47 23.58
C PHE A 14 -9.71 12.03 23.50
N GLN A 15 -10.64 13.00 23.43
CA GLN A 15 -12.05 12.74 23.11
C GLN A 15 -12.23 12.86 21.60
N ILE A 16 -12.36 11.73 20.91
CA ILE A 16 -12.74 11.70 19.50
C ILE A 16 -14.26 11.55 19.43
N TYR A 17 -14.96 12.59 18.98
CA TYR A 17 -16.40 12.55 18.74
C TYR A 17 -16.65 12.17 17.28
N TYR A 18 -17.13 10.96 17.01
CA TYR A 18 -17.72 10.60 15.74
C TYR A 18 -19.22 10.87 15.77
N LYS A 19 -19.68 11.78 14.91
CA LYS A 19 -21.11 11.93 14.63
C LYS A 19 -21.43 10.99 13.48
N ILE A 20 -21.75 9.73 13.80
CA ILE A 20 -22.18 8.76 12.80
C ILE A 20 -23.63 9.12 12.43
N ASP A 21 -23.88 9.41 11.16
CA ASP A 21 -25.24 9.51 10.64
C ASP A 21 -25.80 8.09 10.47
N MET A 22 -26.44 7.59 11.52
CA MET A 22 -26.99 6.23 11.59
C MET A 22 -28.00 5.91 10.48
N GLU A 23 -28.61 6.93 9.88
CA GLU A 23 -29.53 6.69 8.76
C GLU A 23 -28.79 6.33 7.47
N VAL A 24 -27.62 6.89 7.24
CA VAL A 24 -26.75 6.57 6.09
C VAL A 24 -26.03 5.23 6.34
N PHE A 25 -25.50 5.02 7.54
CA PHE A 25 -24.81 3.79 7.91
C PHE A 25 -25.65 2.52 7.69
N MET A 26 -26.94 2.58 8.00
CA MET A 26 -27.86 1.44 7.90
C MET A 26 -28.37 1.12 6.48
N LYS A 27 -28.11 1.98 5.49
CA LYS A 27 -28.72 1.86 4.15
C LYS A 27 -27.79 1.31 3.06
N VAL A 28 -26.48 1.22 3.28
CA VAL A 28 -25.52 0.81 2.26
C VAL A 28 -24.80 -0.46 2.67
N SER A 29 -24.97 -1.52 1.87
CA SER A 29 -24.18 -2.75 2.02
C SER A 29 -22.75 -2.52 1.54
N ARG A 30 -21.75 -2.94 2.35
CA ARG A 30 -20.33 -2.87 2.01
C ARG A 30 -19.75 -4.27 1.91
N ARG A 31 -18.81 -4.47 0.99
CA ARG A 31 -17.94 -5.65 0.94
C ARG A 31 -16.58 -5.27 1.51
N ILE A 32 -16.05 -6.12 2.38
CA ILE A 32 -14.80 -5.88 3.05
C ILE A 32 -13.87 -7.04 2.72
N TYR A 33 -12.66 -6.72 2.24
CA TYR A 33 -11.65 -7.70 1.85
C TYR A 33 -10.39 -7.50 2.70
N TRP A 34 -10.03 -8.53 3.45
CA TRP A 34 -8.74 -8.65 4.13
C TRP A 34 -8.40 -10.12 4.37
N PRO A 35 -7.13 -10.46 4.66
CA PRO A 35 -6.70 -11.82 4.92
C PRO A 35 -7.49 -12.50 6.05
N ALA A 36 -7.68 -13.81 5.92
CA ALA A 36 -8.37 -14.59 6.96
C ALA A 36 -7.57 -14.64 8.27
N VAL A 37 -6.24 -14.67 8.16
CA VAL A 37 -5.30 -14.63 9.29
C VAL A 37 -4.27 -13.54 9.03
N THR A 38 -3.92 -12.79 10.07
CA THR A 38 -2.81 -11.85 10.06
C THR A 38 -1.94 -12.06 11.28
N LEU A 39 -0.65 -12.25 11.05
CA LEU A 39 0.38 -12.24 12.07
C LEU A 39 1.08 -10.88 12.01
N ILE A 40 1.07 -10.11 13.09
CA ILE A 40 1.69 -8.79 13.14
C ILE A 40 2.40 -8.58 14.48
N GLY A 41 3.65 -8.15 14.41
CA GLY A 41 4.49 -7.86 15.56
C GLY A 41 5.86 -8.53 15.50
N PRO A 42 6.81 -8.11 16.37
CA PRO A 42 8.17 -8.63 16.34
C PRO A 42 8.24 -10.14 16.55
N GLY A 43 8.91 -10.84 15.62
CA GLY A 43 9.11 -12.28 15.67
C GLY A 43 7.90 -13.13 15.27
N CYS A 44 6.81 -12.53 14.81
CA CYS A 44 5.58 -13.26 14.46
C CYS A 44 5.76 -14.23 13.29
N VAL A 45 6.76 -14.03 12.44
CA VAL A 45 7.08 -14.94 11.32
C VAL A 45 7.35 -16.36 11.82
N LYS A 46 7.77 -16.56 13.07
CA LYS A 46 8.05 -17.89 13.66
C LYS A 46 6.78 -18.75 13.81
N GLU A 47 5.60 -18.12 13.77
CA GLU A 47 4.33 -18.82 13.95
C GLU A 47 3.80 -19.46 12.66
N ILE A 48 4.27 -19.02 11.47
CA ILE A 48 3.75 -19.48 10.17
C ILE A 48 3.83 -21.00 9.97
N GLY A 49 4.81 -21.66 10.59
CA GLY A 49 4.98 -23.10 10.45
C GLY A 49 3.79 -23.91 10.96
N GLY A 50 3.16 -23.43 12.05
CA GLY A 50 1.90 -24.00 12.57
C GLY A 50 0.74 -23.79 11.63
N ASP A 51 0.52 -22.55 11.20
CA ASP A 51 -0.57 -22.18 10.32
C ASP A 51 -0.51 -22.91 8.96
N ILE A 52 0.69 -23.08 8.40
CA ILE A 52 0.92 -23.84 7.16
C ILE A 52 0.47 -25.31 7.32
N LYS A 53 0.83 -25.93 8.46
CA LYS A 53 0.43 -27.32 8.76
C LYS A 53 -1.08 -27.45 8.95
N ASP A 54 -1.70 -26.49 9.62
CA ASP A 54 -3.15 -26.48 9.83
C ASP A 54 -3.92 -26.35 8.52
N LEU A 55 -3.34 -25.64 7.53
CA LEU A 55 -3.88 -25.59 6.16
C LEU A 55 -3.59 -26.85 5.34
N GLY A 56 -2.79 -27.79 5.86
CA GLY A 56 -2.44 -29.05 5.18
C GLY A 56 -1.48 -28.88 4.00
N LEU A 57 -0.76 -27.75 3.93
CA LEU A 57 0.16 -27.39 2.84
C LEU A 57 1.52 -28.08 3.02
N LYS A 58 2.19 -28.43 1.91
CA LYS A 58 3.36 -29.32 1.92
C LYS A 58 4.62 -28.75 1.29
N LYS A 59 4.50 -28.05 0.16
CA LYS A 59 5.64 -27.53 -0.58
C LYS A 59 5.38 -26.13 -1.11
N ALA A 60 6.14 -25.15 -0.64
CA ALA A 60 6.05 -23.76 -1.03
C ALA A 60 6.85 -23.46 -2.31
N LEU A 61 6.31 -22.59 -3.16
CA LEU A 61 7.12 -21.70 -3.98
C LEU A 61 7.41 -20.44 -3.18
N VAL A 62 8.65 -20.19 -2.81
CA VAL A 62 9.09 -18.94 -2.18
C VAL A 62 9.47 -17.95 -3.26
N VAL A 63 8.71 -16.83 -3.35
CA VAL A 63 8.90 -15.77 -4.35
C VAL A 63 9.51 -14.55 -3.66
N THR A 64 10.67 -14.11 -4.11
CA THR A 64 11.44 -13.03 -3.47
C THR A 64 12.38 -12.33 -4.45
N ASP A 65 13.21 -11.43 -3.95
CA ASP A 65 14.29 -10.79 -4.69
C ASP A 65 15.67 -11.19 -4.15
N ASN A 66 16.71 -11.04 -5.00
CA ASN A 66 18.05 -11.46 -4.68
C ASN A 66 18.73 -10.60 -3.59
N VAL A 67 18.23 -9.39 -3.32
CA VAL A 67 18.75 -8.53 -2.25
C VAL A 67 18.37 -9.12 -0.90
N LEU A 68 17.09 -9.48 -0.73
CA LEU A 68 16.59 -10.09 0.52
C LEU A 68 17.24 -11.44 0.82
N VAL A 69 17.58 -12.21 -0.23
CA VAL A 69 18.38 -13.44 -0.08
C VAL A 69 19.78 -13.10 0.45
N LYS A 70 20.49 -12.16 -0.20
CA LYS A 70 21.88 -11.79 0.14
C LYS A 70 22.01 -11.21 1.56
N ILE A 71 21.04 -10.42 2.01
CA ILE A 71 21.05 -9.82 3.34
C ILE A 71 20.49 -10.75 4.44
N GLY A 72 20.07 -11.97 4.05
CA GLY A 72 19.66 -13.02 5.00
C GLY A 72 18.22 -12.90 5.52
N VAL A 73 17.40 -12.02 4.98
CA VAL A 73 15.98 -11.90 5.36
C VAL A 73 15.21 -13.16 4.98
N VAL A 74 15.42 -13.66 3.76
CA VAL A 74 14.78 -14.89 3.28
C VAL A 74 15.19 -16.08 4.16
N LYS A 75 16.45 -16.12 4.58
CA LYS A 75 16.95 -17.20 5.46
C LYS A 75 16.18 -17.25 6.78
N LYS A 76 15.83 -16.12 7.40
CA LYS A 76 15.03 -16.11 8.63
C LYS A 76 13.68 -16.83 8.45
N VAL A 77 13.07 -16.71 7.27
CA VAL A 77 11.80 -17.37 6.94
C VAL A 77 12.02 -18.85 6.61
N THR A 78 13.03 -19.16 5.78
CA THR A 78 13.29 -20.56 5.40
C THR A 78 13.76 -21.41 6.58
N ASP A 79 14.45 -20.83 7.57
CA ASP A 79 14.78 -21.55 8.82
C ASP A 79 13.51 -22.00 9.56
N VAL A 80 12.44 -21.16 9.58
CA VAL A 80 11.14 -21.55 10.16
C VAL A 80 10.48 -22.68 9.37
N LEU A 81 10.60 -22.67 8.04
CA LEU A 81 10.09 -23.75 7.19
C LEU A 81 10.84 -25.06 7.44
N ASP A 82 12.20 -25.01 7.52
CA ASP A 82 13.05 -26.15 7.82
C ASP A 82 12.73 -26.76 9.18
N GLU A 83 12.65 -25.94 10.24
CA GLU A 83 12.26 -26.35 11.59
C GLU A 83 10.86 -26.97 11.63
N SER A 84 9.99 -26.52 10.75
CA SER A 84 8.62 -27.01 10.63
C SER A 84 8.49 -28.24 9.73
N GLY A 85 9.56 -28.63 9.01
CA GLY A 85 9.55 -29.74 8.06
C GLY A 85 8.72 -29.47 6.80
N ILE A 86 8.61 -28.20 6.39
CA ILE A 86 7.88 -27.75 5.19
C ILE A 86 8.87 -27.62 4.05
N ASN A 87 8.62 -28.33 2.95
CA ASN A 87 9.47 -28.25 1.77
C ASN A 87 9.26 -26.93 1.02
N TYR A 88 10.30 -26.46 0.33
CA TYR A 88 10.19 -25.24 -0.49
C TYR A 88 11.19 -25.24 -1.64
N VAL A 89 10.94 -24.38 -2.62
CA VAL A 89 11.88 -23.96 -3.66
C VAL A 89 11.85 -22.44 -3.74
N VAL A 90 13.00 -21.81 -3.96
CA VAL A 90 13.12 -20.35 -3.98
C VAL A 90 13.29 -19.86 -5.43
N VAL A 91 12.50 -18.82 -5.77
CA VAL A 91 12.64 -17.98 -6.96
C VAL A 91 12.99 -16.59 -6.48
N ASP A 92 14.20 -16.12 -6.73
CA ASP A 92 14.77 -14.90 -6.15
C ASP A 92 15.16 -13.84 -7.19
N ASP A 93 14.65 -13.97 -8.40
CA ASP A 93 14.95 -13.08 -9.52
C ASP A 93 13.86 -12.03 -9.78
N ILE A 94 12.97 -11.80 -8.81
CA ILE A 94 11.94 -10.78 -8.93
C ILE A 94 12.58 -9.39 -8.85
N GLN A 95 12.44 -8.63 -9.92
CA GLN A 95 12.99 -7.26 -10.02
C GLN A 95 11.98 -6.24 -9.46
N PRO A 96 12.45 -5.03 -9.11
CA PRO A 96 11.55 -3.89 -8.96
C PRO A 96 10.67 -3.75 -10.23
N ASN A 97 9.35 -3.61 -10.05
CA ASN A 97 8.36 -3.66 -11.14
C ASN A 97 8.36 -5.04 -11.86
N PRO A 98 7.79 -6.09 -11.25
CA PRO A 98 7.84 -7.45 -11.79
C PRO A 98 7.22 -7.52 -13.18
N THR A 99 7.80 -8.34 -14.04
CA THR A 99 7.43 -8.47 -15.46
C THR A 99 6.59 -9.72 -15.70
N MET A 100 5.92 -9.78 -16.87
CA MET A 100 5.21 -10.99 -17.29
C MET A 100 6.17 -12.19 -17.32
N LYS A 101 7.43 -11.98 -17.75
CA LYS A 101 8.45 -13.03 -17.74
C LYS A 101 8.71 -13.59 -16.35
N ASN A 102 8.87 -12.75 -15.33
CA ASN A 102 9.04 -13.22 -13.94
C ASN A 102 7.88 -14.12 -13.50
N ILE A 103 6.64 -13.75 -13.89
CA ILE A 103 5.45 -14.52 -13.53
C ILE A 103 5.44 -15.89 -14.22
N HIS A 104 5.76 -15.94 -15.52
CA HIS A 104 5.81 -17.20 -16.26
C HIS A 104 6.92 -18.13 -15.76
N ASP A 105 8.12 -17.62 -15.49
CA ASP A 105 9.23 -18.40 -14.96
C ASP A 105 8.90 -18.96 -13.56
N GLY A 106 8.32 -18.13 -12.69
CA GLY A 106 7.85 -18.56 -11.37
C GLY A 106 6.74 -19.62 -11.47
N LEU A 107 5.77 -19.46 -12.37
CA LEU A 107 4.72 -20.44 -12.61
C LEU A 107 5.26 -21.78 -13.13
N ASN A 108 6.25 -21.75 -14.01
CA ASN A 108 6.91 -22.94 -14.52
C ASN A 108 7.62 -23.69 -13.38
N THR A 109 8.33 -22.96 -12.51
CA THR A 109 8.95 -23.54 -11.31
C THR A 109 7.91 -24.11 -10.36
N TYR A 110 6.81 -23.38 -10.08
CA TYR A 110 5.70 -23.88 -9.27
C TYR A 110 5.18 -25.24 -9.76
N LYS A 111 4.95 -25.38 -11.06
CA LYS A 111 4.43 -26.60 -11.68
C LYS A 111 5.46 -27.74 -11.70
N SER A 112 6.69 -27.47 -12.13
CA SER A 112 7.73 -28.51 -12.27
C SER A 112 8.17 -29.09 -10.92
N GLU A 113 8.14 -28.26 -9.88
CA GLU A 113 8.51 -28.62 -8.52
C GLU A 113 7.33 -29.19 -7.72
N ASN A 114 6.11 -29.25 -8.29
CA ASN A 114 4.89 -29.68 -7.63
C ASN A 114 4.60 -28.94 -6.33
N CYS A 115 4.76 -27.61 -6.35
CA CYS A 115 4.37 -26.76 -5.23
C CYS A 115 2.83 -26.74 -5.08
N ASP A 116 2.33 -26.57 -3.86
CA ASP A 116 0.89 -26.52 -3.58
C ASP A 116 0.44 -25.18 -2.99
N PHE A 117 1.39 -24.27 -2.68
CA PHE A 117 1.13 -22.91 -2.23
C PHE A 117 2.30 -21.98 -2.57
N VAL A 118 2.06 -20.67 -2.36
CA VAL A 118 3.06 -19.62 -2.58
C VAL A 118 3.38 -18.92 -1.26
N ILE A 119 4.65 -18.66 -0.99
CA ILE A 119 5.11 -17.71 0.03
C ILE A 119 5.78 -16.55 -0.71
N SER A 120 5.23 -15.33 -0.63
CA SER A 120 5.90 -14.14 -1.12
C SER A 120 6.61 -13.43 0.01
N ILE A 121 7.92 -13.16 -0.14
CA ILE A 121 8.76 -12.48 0.87
C ILE A 121 9.31 -11.20 0.23
N GLY A 122 8.88 -10.05 0.71
CA GLY A 122 9.39 -8.77 0.21
C GLY A 122 8.44 -7.61 0.34
N GLY A 123 8.76 -6.53 -0.33
CA GLY A 123 7.87 -5.40 -0.56
C GLY A 123 6.85 -5.69 -1.66
N GLY A 124 6.34 -4.65 -2.31
CA GLY A 124 5.29 -4.78 -3.35
C GLY A 124 5.64 -5.77 -4.45
N SER A 125 6.84 -5.69 -5.05
CA SER A 125 7.19 -6.50 -6.24
C SER A 125 7.15 -8.01 -6.02
N PRO A 126 7.79 -8.60 -4.99
CA PRO A 126 7.63 -10.02 -4.68
C PRO A 126 6.20 -10.42 -4.29
N GLN A 127 5.47 -9.53 -3.61
CA GLN A 127 4.07 -9.76 -3.23
C GLN A 127 3.18 -9.84 -4.49
N ASP A 128 3.33 -8.90 -5.40
CA ASP A 128 2.56 -8.82 -6.63
C ASP A 128 2.87 -10.03 -7.55
N ALA A 129 4.14 -10.40 -7.65
CA ALA A 129 4.54 -11.60 -8.37
C ALA A 129 3.95 -12.88 -7.75
N GLY A 130 3.98 -13.01 -6.42
CA GLY A 130 3.39 -14.14 -5.72
C GLY A 130 1.88 -14.26 -5.94
N LYS A 131 1.14 -13.13 -5.92
CA LYS A 131 -0.29 -13.09 -6.23
C LYS A 131 -0.57 -13.54 -7.66
N ALA A 132 0.19 -12.99 -8.63
CA ALA A 132 0.03 -13.32 -10.05
C ALA A 132 0.32 -14.80 -10.33
N ILE A 133 1.41 -15.36 -9.79
CA ILE A 133 1.77 -16.77 -9.93
C ILE A 133 0.68 -17.65 -9.31
N GLY A 134 0.26 -17.35 -8.08
CA GLY A 134 -0.77 -18.09 -7.38
C GLY A 134 -2.13 -18.11 -8.11
N LEU A 135 -2.49 -16.98 -8.73
CA LEU A 135 -3.70 -16.86 -9.54
C LEU A 135 -3.63 -17.69 -10.82
N LEU A 136 -2.53 -17.56 -11.57
CA LEU A 136 -2.30 -18.31 -12.81
C LEU A 136 -2.19 -19.82 -12.56
N ALA A 137 -1.71 -20.26 -11.40
CA ALA A 137 -1.63 -21.68 -11.04
C ALA A 137 -3.01 -22.36 -11.03
N THR A 138 -4.07 -21.62 -10.69
CA THR A 138 -5.45 -22.14 -10.64
C THR A 138 -6.29 -21.79 -11.87
N ASN A 139 -6.03 -20.65 -12.49
CA ASN A 139 -6.87 -20.14 -13.57
C ASN A 139 -6.29 -20.37 -14.98
N GLY A 140 -4.95 -20.53 -15.09
CA GLY A 140 -4.26 -20.68 -16.38
C GLY A 140 -4.25 -19.38 -17.19
N GLY A 141 -4.03 -19.48 -18.51
CA GLY A 141 -3.97 -18.31 -19.40
C GLY A 141 -2.68 -17.51 -19.27
N GLU A 142 -2.72 -16.27 -19.76
CA GLU A 142 -1.63 -15.31 -19.72
C GLU A 142 -1.94 -14.22 -18.70
N ILE A 143 -0.93 -13.71 -18.00
CA ILE A 143 -1.16 -12.72 -16.94
C ILE A 143 -1.85 -11.44 -17.46
N LYS A 144 -1.60 -11.04 -18.70
CA LYS A 144 -2.27 -9.90 -19.34
C LYS A 144 -3.80 -10.05 -19.46
N ASP A 145 -4.31 -11.29 -19.45
CA ASP A 145 -5.74 -11.56 -19.52
C ASP A 145 -6.48 -11.18 -18.23
N TYR A 146 -5.72 -10.87 -17.17
CA TYR A 146 -6.23 -10.53 -15.84
C TYR A 146 -6.15 -9.03 -15.52
N GLU A 147 -5.72 -8.20 -16.47
CA GLU A 147 -5.74 -6.74 -16.29
C GLU A 147 -7.18 -6.23 -16.05
N GLY A 148 -7.35 -5.40 -15.02
CA GLY A 148 -8.64 -4.84 -14.65
C GLY A 148 -9.20 -5.40 -13.35
N ILE A 149 -10.54 -5.45 -13.23
CA ILE A 149 -11.22 -5.72 -11.96
C ILE A 149 -11.92 -7.09 -11.98
N ASN A 150 -11.52 -8.00 -11.06
CA ASN A 150 -12.13 -9.33 -10.86
C ASN A 150 -12.18 -10.19 -12.14
N MET A 151 -11.08 -10.22 -12.89
CA MET A 151 -11.01 -10.96 -14.14
C MET A 151 -10.82 -12.47 -13.95
N SER A 152 -10.35 -12.92 -12.79
CA SER A 152 -10.18 -14.34 -12.50
C SER A 152 -11.50 -15.06 -12.16
N LYS A 153 -11.59 -16.35 -12.48
CA LYS A 153 -12.76 -17.17 -12.20
C LYS A 153 -12.65 -17.95 -10.88
N HIS A 154 -11.44 -18.34 -10.53
CA HIS A 154 -11.15 -19.19 -9.38
C HIS A 154 -10.20 -18.50 -8.41
N LYS A 155 -10.33 -18.83 -7.13
CA LYS A 155 -9.38 -18.37 -6.09
C LYS A 155 -7.97 -18.88 -6.42
N SER A 156 -6.95 -18.08 -6.14
CA SER A 156 -5.55 -18.51 -6.22
C SER A 156 -5.27 -19.71 -5.33
N VAL A 157 -4.16 -20.39 -5.57
CA VAL A 157 -3.59 -21.29 -4.54
C VAL A 157 -3.40 -20.50 -3.24
N PRO A 158 -3.31 -21.16 -2.07
CA PRO A 158 -3.02 -20.44 -0.83
C PRO A 158 -1.77 -19.58 -0.97
N ILE A 159 -1.85 -18.33 -0.52
CA ILE A 159 -0.74 -17.38 -0.52
C ILE A 159 -0.45 -16.99 0.93
N ILE A 160 0.80 -17.09 1.33
CA ILE A 160 1.32 -16.52 2.58
C ILE A 160 2.18 -15.33 2.21
N ALA A 161 1.71 -14.16 2.56
CA ALA A 161 2.29 -12.89 2.15
C ALA A 161 3.11 -12.29 3.29
N ILE A 162 4.44 -12.37 3.21
CA ILE A 162 5.38 -11.90 4.24
C ILE A 162 5.97 -10.57 3.80
N ASN A 163 5.53 -9.51 4.46
CA ASN A 163 5.95 -8.14 4.13
C ASN A 163 7.28 -7.79 4.79
N THR A 164 8.15 -7.10 4.05
CA THR A 164 9.43 -6.57 4.52
C THR A 164 9.52 -5.05 4.41
N THR A 165 8.44 -4.39 4.02
CA THR A 165 8.37 -2.92 3.86
C THR A 165 7.16 -2.36 4.60
N ALA A 166 7.30 -1.18 5.22
CA ALA A 166 6.18 -0.47 5.80
C ALA A 166 5.71 0.60 4.80
N GLY A 167 5.00 0.19 3.75
CA GLY A 167 4.59 1.06 2.64
C GLY A 167 3.41 0.52 1.85
N THR A 168 3.66 -0.37 0.92
CA THR A 168 2.69 -0.85 -0.07
C THR A 168 1.50 -1.60 0.52
N ALA A 169 1.67 -2.22 1.69
CA ALA A 169 0.66 -3.08 2.31
C ALA A 169 0.09 -4.16 1.35
N SER A 170 0.91 -4.63 0.39
CA SER A 170 0.43 -5.60 -0.60
C SER A 170 -0.03 -6.91 0.03
N GLU A 171 0.48 -7.28 1.21
CA GLU A 171 0.07 -8.47 1.97
C GLU A 171 -1.40 -8.47 2.39
N VAL A 172 -2.03 -7.30 2.48
CA VAL A 172 -3.44 -7.16 2.92
C VAL A 172 -4.39 -6.83 1.77
N THR A 173 -3.88 -6.59 0.57
CA THR A 173 -4.68 -6.06 -0.54
C THR A 173 -5.04 -7.09 -1.60
N ILE A 174 -6.08 -6.78 -2.38
CA ILE A 174 -6.50 -7.52 -3.57
C ILE A 174 -5.87 -6.96 -4.85
N ASN A 175 -4.93 -6.03 -4.73
CA ASN A 175 -4.28 -5.36 -5.84
C ASN A 175 -2.92 -6.00 -6.12
N TYR A 176 -2.53 -6.02 -7.39
CA TYR A 176 -1.17 -6.36 -7.82
C TYR A 176 -0.88 -5.71 -9.18
N VAL A 177 0.38 -5.37 -9.42
CA VAL A 177 0.82 -4.64 -10.61
C VAL A 177 1.95 -5.40 -11.29
N ILE A 178 1.75 -5.73 -12.57
CA ILE A 178 2.73 -6.45 -13.39
C ILE A 178 3.06 -5.61 -14.62
N THR A 179 4.34 -5.50 -14.92
CA THR A 179 4.81 -4.78 -16.12
C THR A 179 4.68 -5.68 -17.35
N ASN A 180 3.97 -5.19 -18.35
CA ASN A 180 3.99 -5.77 -19.69
C ASN A 180 5.24 -5.22 -20.39
N GLU A 181 6.27 -6.06 -20.56
CA GLU A 181 7.54 -5.65 -21.18
C GLU A 181 7.43 -5.38 -22.69
N ASP A 182 6.41 -5.90 -23.37
CA ASP A 182 6.19 -5.65 -24.79
C ASP A 182 5.69 -4.22 -25.06
N THR A 183 4.88 -3.69 -24.14
CA THR A 183 4.24 -2.36 -24.26
C THR A 183 4.83 -1.32 -23.29
N HIS A 184 5.66 -1.74 -22.34
CA HIS A 184 6.18 -0.94 -21.22
C HIS A 184 5.07 -0.32 -20.36
N ILE A 185 3.93 -0.98 -20.27
CA ILE A 185 2.77 -0.53 -19.47
C ILE A 185 2.71 -1.34 -18.18
N LYS A 186 2.46 -0.65 -17.07
CA LYS A 186 2.09 -1.27 -15.79
C LYS A 186 0.62 -1.66 -15.81
N MET A 187 0.36 -2.94 -15.92
CA MET A 187 -0.99 -3.51 -15.83
C MET A 187 -1.41 -3.54 -14.37
N VAL A 188 -2.53 -2.91 -14.05
CA VAL A 188 -3.12 -2.91 -12.71
C VAL A 188 -4.23 -3.95 -12.65
N MET A 189 -4.11 -4.86 -11.71
CA MET A 189 -5.08 -5.91 -11.44
C MET A 189 -5.67 -5.70 -10.04
N VAL A 190 -6.99 -5.75 -9.95
CA VAL A 190 -7.75 -5.68 -8.70
C VAL A 190 -8.63 -6.93 -8.62
N ASP A 191 -8.19 -7.95 -7.89
CA ASP A 191 -8.90 -9.24 -7.90
C ASP A 191 -8.98 -9.86 -6.50
N LYS A 192 -10.20 -9.99 -5.98
CA LYS A 192 -10.46 -10.59 -4.65
C LYS A 192 -9.92 -12.02 -4.51
N ASN A 193 -9.71 -12.72 -5.61
CA ASN A 193 -9.26 -14.09 -5.62
C ASN A 193 -7.75 -14.25 -5.37
N CYS A 194 -6.96 -13.16 -5.42
CA CYS A 194 -5.53 -13.16 -5.10
C CYS A 194 -5.23 -12.78 -3.64
N LEU A 195 -6.26 -12.49 -2.83
CA LEU A 195 -6.06 -12.11 -1.43
C LEU A 195 -5.34 -13.22 -0.67
N ALA A 196 -4.30 -12.84 0.07
CA ALA A 196 -3.50 -13.76 0.88
C ALA A 196 -4.37 -14.55 1.88
N SER A 197 -4.03 -15.82 2.09
CA SER A 197 -4.63 -16.64 3.14
C SER A 197 -4.10 -16.25 4.51
N ILE A 198 -2.80 -15.92 4.56
CA ILE A 198 -2.11 -15.45 5.76
C ILE A 198 -1.25 -14.25 5.35
N ALA A 199 -1.44 -13.12 6.03
CA ALA A 199 -0.57 -11.97 5.94
C ALA A 199 0.38 -11.93 7.14
N VAL A 200 1.66 -11.61 6.89
CA VAL A 200 2.68 -11.52 7.94
C VAL A 200 3.37 -10.17 7.83
N SER A 201 3.32 -9.38 8.88
CA SER A 201 3.97 -8.09 8.98
C SER A 201 4.87 -8.07 10.22
N ASP A 202 6.08 -8.63 10.07
CA ASP A 202 7.07 -8.77 11.13
C ASP A 202 8.11 -7.64 11.06
N PRO A 203 8.12 -6.70 12.02
CA PRO A 203 9.07 -5.60 12.05
C PRO A 203 10.55 -6.03 12.12
N GLU A 204 10.86 -7.23 12.62
CA GLU A 204 12.23 -7.76 12.63
C GLU A 204 12.76 -8.07 11.23
N LEU A 205 11.86 -8.29 10.23
CA LEU A 205 12.22 -8.45 8.83
C LEU A 205 12.39 -7.09 8.11
N MET A 206 12.01 -5.98 8.78
CA MET A 206 12.10 -4.63 8.25
C MET A 206 13.30 -3.84 8.80
N THR A 207 14.03 -4.40 9.77
CA THR A 207 15.24 -3.76 10.33
C THR A 207 16.37 -3.72 9.31
N GLY A 208 17.28 -2.75 9.45
CA GLY A 208 18.41 -2.59 8.53
C GLY A 208 18.09 -2.06 7.14
N LYS A 209 16.81 -1.73 6.88
CA LYS A 209 16.41 -1.07 5.63
C LYS A 209 17.04 0.33 5.55
N PRO A 210 17.57 0.77 4.39
CA PRO A 210 18.12 2.10 4.19
C PRO A 210 17.13 3.21 4.57
N ALA A 211 17.66 4.35 5.03
CA ALA A 211 16.86 5.48 5.49
C ALA A 211 15.98 6.08 4.37
N ASP A 212 16.53 6.22 3.17
CA ASP A 212 15.82 6.70 1.99
C ASP A 212 14.65 5.78 1.59
N LEU A 213 14.86 4.47 1.60
CA LEU A 213 13.80 3.50 1.35
C LEU A 213 12.75 3.51 2.48
N THR A 214 13.18 3.70 3.72
CA THR A 214 12.26 3.83 4.87
C THR A 214 11.38 5.06 4.73
N ALA A 215 11.98 6.21 4.38
CA ALA A 215 11.26 7.45 4.13
C ALA A 215 10.25 7.31 2.98
N ALA A 216 10.70 6.81 1.84
CA ALA A 216 9.86 6.62 0.66
C ALA A 216 8.66 5.70 0.96
N THR A 217 8.90 4.53 1.58
CA THR A 217 7.82 3.58 1.89
C THR A 217 6.88 4.12 2.98
N GLY A 218 7.39 4.84 3.98
CA GLY A 218 6.56 5.43 5.03
C GLY A 218 5.67 6.56 4.52
N MET A 219 6.19 7.39 3.61
CA MET A 219 5.38 8.42 2.94
C MET A 219 4.36 7.81 1.96
N ASP A 220 4.67 6.68 1.34
CA ASP A 220 3.73 5.88 0.57
C ASP A 220 2.55 5.41 1.43
N ALA A 221 2.83 4.85 2.62
CA ALA A 221 1.79 4.47 3.58
C ALA A 221 0.94 5.68 4.03
N LEU A 222 1.55 6.86 4.20
CA LEU A 222 0.82 8.10 4.51
C LEU A 222 -0.10 8.49 3.36
N THR A 223 0.38 8.40 2.13
CA THR A 223 -0.41 8.68 0.93
C THR A 223 -1.61 7.72 0.83
N HIS A 224 -1.38 6.43 1.03
CA HIS A 224 -2.46 5.43 1.09
C HIS A 224 -3.53 5.80 2.11
N ALA A 225 -3.12 6.18 3.33
CA ALA A 225 -4.04 6.53 4.39
C ALA A 225 -4.85 7.79 4.07
N ILE A 226 -4.18 8.86 3.58
CA ILE A 226 -4.85 10.12 3.28
C ILE A 226 -5.79 9.98 2.08
N GLU A 227 -5.33 9.37 0.97
CA GLU A 227 -6.20 9.16 -0.18
C GLU A 227 -7.40 8.26 0.15
N ALA A 228 -7.19 7.17 0.90
CA ALA A 228 -8.30 6.33 1.37
C ALA A 228 -9.30 7.11 2.23
N TYR A 229 -8.80 8.01 3.08
CA TYR A 229 -9.64 8.83 3.94
C TYR A 229 -10.49 9.83 3.16
N VAL A 230 -9.93 10.50 2.15
CA VAL A 230 -10.66 11.50 1.34
C VAL A 230 -11.41 10.88 0.16
N SER A 231 -11.18 9.60 -0.17
CA SER A 231 -11.80 8.87 -1.27
C SER A 231 -13.33 8.97 -1.26
N THR A 232 -13.94 8.96 -2.44
CA THR A 232 -15.39 8.86 -2.58
C THR A 232 -15.95 7.50 -2.16
N GLY A 233 -15.09 6.47 -2.08
CA GLY A 233 -15.42 5.15 -1.56
C GLY A 233 -15.25 5.01 -0.04
N ALA A 234 -14.79 6.06 0.66
CA ALA A 234 -14.56 6.06 2.10
C ALA A 234 -15.86 5.88 2.91
N TYR A 235 -15.75 5.23 4.05
CA TYR A 235 -16.82 5.04 5.03
C TYR A 235 -16.23 4.85 6.42
N GLU A 236 -17.08 4.77 7.45
CA GLU A 236 -16.69 4.88 8.85
C GLU A 236 -15.55 3.94 9.25
N LEU A 237 -15.57 2.68 8.79
CA LEU A 237 -14.52 1.71 9.12
C LEU A 237 -13.19 2.09 8.45
N THR A 238 -13.22 2.46 7.18
CA THR A 238 -12.01 2.88 6.45
C THR A 238 -11.45 4.18 6.99
N ASP A 239 -12.32 5.11 7.40
CA ASP A 239 -11.92 6.39 8.00
C ASP A 239 -11.16 6.19 9.31
N VAL A 240 -11.65 5.30 10.21
CA VAL A 240 -10.97 4.98 11.47
C VAL A 240 -9.58 4.40 11.23
N LEU A 241 -9.47 3.44 10.30
CA LEU A 241 -8.19 2.81 9.96
C LEU A 241 -7.21 3.81 9.34
N ALA A 242 -7.69 4.66 8.43
CA ALA A 242 -6.88 5.68 7.78
C ALA A 242 -6.32 6.69 8.78
N LEU A 243 -7.16 7.22 9.66
CA LEU A 243 -6.75 8.23 10.64
C LEU A 243 -5.77 7.66 11.67
N GLU A 244 -5.96 6.42 12.13
CA GLU A 244 -4.98 5.78 13.01
C GLU A 244 -3.65 5.53 12.30
N ALA A 245 -3.68 5.16 11.00
CA ALA A 245 -2.46 5.05 10.19
C ALA A 245 -1.71 6.38 10.10
N VAL A 246 -2.41 7.49 9.77
CA VAL A 246 -1.81 8.84 9.73
C VAL A 246 -1.14 9.18 11.05
N LYS A 247 -1.79 8.90 12.18
CA LYS A 247 -1.26 9.15 13.51
C LYS A 247 0.03 8.37 13.77
N LEU A 248 0.00 7.05 13.58
CA LEU A 248 1.16 6.19 13.82
C LEU A 248 2.35 6.58 12.92
N ILE A 249 2.10 6.95 11.66
CA ILE A 249 3.14 7.44 10.74
C ILE A 249 3.72 8.77 11.24
N GLY A 250 2.86 9.73 11.59
CA GLY A 250 3.28 11.02 12.12
C GLY A 250 4.13 10.92 13.39
N GLU A 251 3.84 9.92 14.25
CA GLU A 251 4.57 9.67 15.51
C GLU A 251 5.89 8.92 15.33
N SER A 252 6.08 8.14 14.23
CA SER A 252 7.17 7.16 14.21
C SER A 252 8.00 7.11 12.93
N LEU A 253 7.57 7.71 11.83
CA LEU A 253 8.33 7.64 10.57
C LEU A 253 9.71 8.28 10.71
N GLU A 254 9.82 9.44 11.34
CA GLU A 254 11.08 10.15 11.52
C GLU A 254 12.08 9.30 12.35
N ASP A 255 11.62 8.67 13.42
CA ASP A 255 12.46 7.80 14.25
C ASP A 255 12.88 6.52 13.52
N ALA A 256 11.98 5.93 12.71
CA ALA A 256 12.31 4.77 11.88
C ALA A 256 13.33 5.10 10.78
N VAL A 257 13.32 6.33 10.26
CA VAL A 257 14.31 6.82 9.28
C VAL A 257 15.65 7.09 9.93
N LYS A 258 15.66 7.73 11.12
CA LYS A 258 16.89 8.05 11.88
C LYS A 258 17.63 6.81 12.37
N ASP A 259 16.90 5.82 12.87
CA ASP A 259 17.43 4.56 13.34
C ASP A 259 16.66 3.38 12.77
N GLY A 260 17.22 2.78 11.72
CA GLY A 260 16.63 1.63 11.04
C GLY A 260 16.50 0.37 11.90
N ASN A 261 17.13 0.33 13.08
CA ASN A 261 17.05 -0.78 14.04
C ASN A 261 16.13 -0.48 15.23
N ASN A 262 15.52 0.70 15.28
CA ASN A 262 14.52 1.04 16.30
C ASN A 262 13.26 0.17 16.10
N ILE A 263 13.20 -0.94 16.84
CA ILE A 263 12.14 -1.93 16.68
C ILE A 263 10.74 -1.37 17.07
N GLU A 264 10.67 -0.42 18.00
CA GLU A 264 9.42 0.22 18.38
C GLU A 264 8.87 1.08 17.22
N ALA A 265 9.72 1.95 16.64
CA ALA A 265 9.33 2.75 15.48
C ALA A 265 9.00 1.87 14.28
N ARG A 266 9.78 0.81 14.01
CA ARG A 266 9.49 -0.18 12.96
C ARG A 266 8.16 -0.89 13.17
N SER A 267 7.83 -1.25 14.41
CA SER A 267 6.56 -1.90 14.75
C SER A 267 5.37 -0.98 14.51
N LYS A 268 5.46 0.29 14.92
CA LYS A 268 4.43 1.28 14.65
C LYS A 268 4.25 1.52 13.14
N MET A 269 5.35 1.61 12.39
CA MET A 269 5.31 1.77 10.93
C MET A 269 4.74 0.54 10.22
N ALA A 270 5.09 -0.68 10.63
CA ALA A 270 4.53 -1.91 10.09
C ALA A 270 3.01 -1.98 10.31
N TYR A 271 2.59 -1.66 11.54
CA TYR A 271 1.17 -1.60 11.88
C TYR A 271 0.43 -0.52 11.10
N ALA A 272 1.01 0.68 11.00
CA ALA A 272 0.44 1.79 10.25
C ALA A 272 0.25 1.45 8.76
N SER A 273 1.28 0.87 8.12
CA SER A 273 1.20 0.41 6.73
C SER A 273 0.09 -0.62 6.55
N TYR A 274 0.01 -1.61 7.46
CA TYR A 274 -1.01 -2.66 7.41
C TYR A 274 -2.43 -2.09 7.47
N ILE A 275 -2.74 -1.20 8.45
CA ILE A 275 -4.08 -0.62 8.59
C ILE A 275 -4.40 0.42 7.51
N ALA A 276 -3.39 1.14 6.97
CA ALA A 276 -3.56 1.94 5.76
C ALA A 276 -3.97 1.05 4.57
N GLY A 277 -3.33 -0.13 4.44
CA GLY A 277 -3.68 -1.15 3.47
C GLY A 277 -5.12 -1.63 3.60
N MET A 278 -5.56 -1.95 4.83
CA MET A 278 -6.95 -2.32 5.08
C MET A 278 -7.92 -1.19 4.69
N SER A 279 -7.53 0.06 4.90
CA SER A 279 -8.35 1.21 4.53
C SER A 279 -8.47 1.33 3.01
N PHE A 280 -7.36 1.53 2.29
CA PHE A 280 -7.44 1.80 0.86
C PHE A 280 -7.92 0.60 0.03
N ASN A 281 -7.64 -0.62 0.47
CA ASN A 281 -8.14 -1.82 -0.17
C ASN A 281 -9.69 -1.86 -0.25
N ASN A 282 -10.36 -1.14 0.64
CA ASN A 282 -11.81 -1.11 0.77
C ASN A 282 -12.44 0.27 0.45
N ALA A 283 -11.66 1.34 0.45
CA ALA A 283 -12.10 2.70 0.11
C ALA A 283 -11.67 3.13 -1.31
N GLY A 284 -10.65 2.50 -1.86
CA GLY A 284 -9.96 2.97 -3.06
C GLY A 284 -8.91 4.04 -2.73
N LEU A 285 -8.20 4.47 -3.76
CA LEU A 285 -7.16 5.51 -3.73
C LEU A 285 -7.62 6.78 -4.45
N GLY A 286 -6.70 7.57 -4.95
CA GLY A 286 -6.99 8.83 -5.60
C GLY A 286 -5.98 9.20 -6.69
N TYR A 287 -5.90 10.49 -6.93
CA TYR A 287 -5.17 11.01 -8.08
C TYR A 287 -3.67 11.13 -7.84
N VAL A 288 -3.20 11.07 -6.58
CA VAL A 288 -1.76 10.97 -6.26
C VAL A 288 -1.20 9.70 -6.90
N HIS A 289 -1.84 8.54 -6.62
CA HIS A 289 -1.42 7.27 -7.19
C HIS A 289 -1.54 7.24 -8.71
N SER A 290 -2.63 7.78 -9.28
CA SER A 290 -2.82 7.86 -10.74
C SER A 290 -1.66 8.59 -11.42
N MET A 291 -1.19 9.69 -10.85
CA MET A 291 -0.06 10.46 -11.36
C MET A 291 1.29 9.76 -11.10
N ALA A 292 1.48 9.19 -9.91
CA ALA A 292 2.72 8.51 -9.52
C ALA A 292 3.01 7.26 -10.37
N HIS A 293 1.98 6.51 -10.76
CA HIS A 293 2.12 5.36 -11.67
C HIS A 293 2.78 5.75 -13.00
N GLN A 294 2.48 6.94 -13.52
CA GLN A 294 3.05 7.42 -14.76
C GLN A 294 4.55 7.72 -14.61
N LEU A 295 4.94 8.36 -13.49
CA LEU A 295 6.35 8.61 -13.18
C LEU A 295 7.15 7.31 -13.03
N GLY A 296 6.54 6.30 -12.40
CA GLY A 296 7.12 4.96 -12.32
C GLY A 296 7.26 4.28 -13.68
N GLY A 297 6.28 4.42 -14.58
CA GLY A 297 6.28 3.82 -15.91
C GLY A 297 7.26 4.50 -16.87
N PHE A 298 7.23 5.84 -16.93
CA PHE A 298 8.03 6.63 -17.89
C PHE A 298 9.50 6.77 -17.48
N TYR A 299 9.76 6.97 -16.17
CA TYR A 299 11.08 7.32 -15.66
C TYR A 299 11.69 6.24 -14.75
N ASN A 300 10.95 5.14 -14.51
CA ASN A 300 11.34 4.10 -13.56
C ASN A 300 11.68 4.65 -12.15
N LEU A 301 10.98 5.70 -11.72
CA LEU A 301 11.19 6.34 -10.43
C LEU A 301 10.60 5.49 -9.28
N PRO A 302 11.19 5.59 -8.07
CA PRO A 302 10.67 4.91 -6.89
C PRO A 302 9.26 5.40 -6.55
N HIS A 303 8.30 4.48 -6.47
CA HIS A 303 6.86 4.77 -6.32
C HIS A 303 6.57 5.66 -5.10
N GLY A 304 7.09 5.29 -3.92
CA GLY A 304 6.85 6.05 -2.69
C GLY A 304 7.43 7.47 -2.71
N VAL A 305 8.54 7.70 -3.44
CA VAL A 305 9.08 9.06 -3.64
C VAL A 305 8.13 9.87 -4.52
N CYS A 306 7.61 9.28 -5.61
CA CYS A 306 6.65 9.95 -6.47
C CYS A 306 5.38 10.34 -5.72
N ASN A 307 4.82 9.40 -4.93
CA ASN A 307 3.66 9.66 -4.09
C ASN A 307 3.94 10.79 -3.08
N ALA A 308 5.07 10.76 -2.39
CA ALA A 308 5.43 11.76 -1.39
C ALA A 308 5.53 13.18 -1.96
N ILE A 309 6.10 13.33 -3.17
CA ILE A 309 6.21 14.64 -3.85
C ILE A 309 4.83 15.12 -4.33
N LEU A 310 4.02 14.24 -4.89
CA LEU A 310 2.72 14.61 -5.46
C LEU A 310 1.65 14.87 -4.39
N LEU A 311 1.70 14.17 -3.26
CA LEU A 311 0.66 14.20 -2.22
C LEU A 311 0.23 15.61 -1.81
N PRO A 312 1.10 16.53 -1.41
CA PRO A 312 0.67 17.86 -0.96
C PRO A 312 0.00 18.67 -2.07
N HIS A 313 0.41 18.52 -3.32
CA HIS A 313 -0.14 19.25 -4.46
C HIS A 313 -1.53 18.73 -4.82
N VAL A 314 -1.69 17.43 -4.90
CA VAL A 314 -2.98 16.80 -5.22
C VAL A 314 -3.99 17.02 -4.10
N GLU A 315 -3.59 16.88 -2.83
CA GLU A 315 -4.51 17.11 -1.71
C GLU A 315 -4.87 18.60 -1.55
N LYS A 316 -3.98 19.53 -1.89
CA LYS A 316 -4.33 20.96 -2.04
C LYS A 316 -5.41 21.16 -3.11
N PHE A 317 -5.30 20.49 -4.26
CA PHE A 317 -6.32 20.52 -5.30
C PHE A 317 -7.64 19.90 -4.81
N ASN A 318 -7.58 18.74 -4.15
CA ASN A 318 -8.73 18.01 -3.62
C ASN A 318 -9.45 18.75 -2.47
N SER A 319 -8.76 19.66 -1.77
CA SER A 319 -9.23 20.31 -0.54
C SER A 319 -10.60 21.02 -0.70
N ALA A 320 -10.92 21.49 -1.90
CA ALA A 320 -12.21 22.09 -2.20
C ALA A 320 -13.40 21.11 -2.06
N ASN A 321 -13.14 19.80 -2.12
CA ASN A 321 -14.15 18.74 -2.11
C ASN A 321 -14.06 17.81 -0.89
N THR A 322 -13.09 18.01 0.01
CA THR A 322 -12.86 17.14 1.17
C THR A 322 -13.59 17.58 2.45
N GLY A 323 -14.22 18.75 2.46
CA GLY A 323 -14.84 19.32 3.65
C GLY A 323 -13.85 19.41 4.81
N ASP A 324 -14.26 18.96 6.00
CA ASP A 324 -13.43 18.96 7.21
C ASP A 324 -12.45 17.77 7.33
N LYS A 325 -12.36 16.88 6.33
CA LYS A 325 -11.52 15.70 6.44
C LYS A 325 -10.04 16.04 6.62
N LEU A 326 -9.52 16.98 5.84
CA LEU A 326 -8.12 17.39 5.96
C LEU A 326 -7.82 18.15 7.27
N ARG A 327 -8.81 18.84 7.88
CA ARG A 327 -8.69 19.38 9.24
C ARG A 327 -8.29 18.29 10.23
N LYS A 328 -8.91 17.10 10.13
CA LYS A 328 -8.59 15.96 10.99
C LYS A 328 -7.16 15.47 10.77
N VAL A 329 -6.71 15.44 9.52
CA VAL A 329 -5.31 15.09 9.20
C VAL A 329 -4.35 16.10 9.83
N ALA A 330 -4.64 17.42 9.75
CA ALA A 330 -3.83 18.46 10.37
C ALA A 330 -3.73 18.29 11.90
N GLU A 331 -4.87 18.09 12.57
CA GLU A 331 -4.92 17.84 14.03
C GLU A 331 -4.04 16.64 14.43
N ILE A 332 -4.17 15.54 13.71
CA ILE A 332 -3.43 14.30 13.99
C ILE A 332 -1.93 14.47 13.76
N LEU A 333 -1.54 15.25 12.73
CA LEU A 333 -0.13 15.58 12.47
C LEU A 333 0.41 16.70 13.37
N GLY A 334 -0.36 17.15 14.37
CA GLY A 334 0.09 18.05 15.44
C GLY A 334 -0.11 19.53 15.18
N GLU A 335 -0.86 19.92 14.14
CA GLU A 335 -1.16 21.32 13.85
C GLU A 335 -2.33 21.81 14.71
N ASN A 336 -2.24 23.05 15.22
CA ASN A 336 -3.36 23.70 15.87
C ASN A 336 -4.32 24.28 14.83
N VAL A 337 -5.55 23.77 14.81
CA VAL A 337 -6.61 24.18 13.88
C VAL A 337 -7.84 24.77 14.59
N GLU A 338 -7.75 25.03 15.89
CA GLU A 338 -8.84 25.62 16.66
C GLU A 338 -9.20 27.00 16.15
N GLY A 339 -10.48 27.21 15.86
CA GLY A 339 -11.00 28.50 15.35
C GLY A 339 -10.70 28.81 13.88
N LEU A 340 -9.97 27.96 13.18
CA LEU A 340 -9.67 28.15 11.76
C LEU A 340 -10.89 27.84 10.89
N SER A 341 -10.99 28.49 9.73
CA SER A 341 -11.91 28.07 8.66
C SER A 341 -11.52 26.71 8.10
N VAL A 342 -12.39 26.10 7.27
CA VAL A 342 -12.10 24.83 6.60
C VAL A 342 -10.87 24.98 5.70
N GLU A 343 -10.79 26.07 4.94
CA GLU A 343 -9.69 26.35 4.01
C GLU A 343 -8.36 26.52 4.74
N GLU A 344 -8.37 27.26 5.86
CA GLU A 344 -7.16 27.46 6.68
C GLU A 344 -6.69 26.14 7.32
N ALA A 345 -7.61 25.34 7.83
CA ALA A 345 -7.29 24.03 8.41
C ALA A 345 -6.78 23.04 7.36
N ASN A 346 -7.37 23.04 6.16
CA ASN A 346 -6.90 22.21 5.04
C ASN A 346 -5.47 22.64 4.62
N ALA A 347 -5.17 23.95 4.57
CA ALA A 347 -3.83 24.43 4.31
C ALA A 347 -2.81 23.96 5.37
N LYS A 348 -3.23 23.88 6.65
CA LYS A 348 -2.40 23.32 7.73
C LYS A 348 -2.07 21.84 7.53
N ALA A 349 -3.02 21.04 7.03
CA ALA A 349 -2.74 19.64 6.68
C ALA A 349 -1.67 19.51 5.59
N ILE A 350 -1.79 20.31 4.54
CA ILE A 350 -0.80 20.34 3.45
C ILE A 350 0.58 20.75 3.98
N GLU A 351 0.63 21.77 4.82
CA GLU A 351 1.88 22.23 5.46
C GLU A 351 2.51 21.12 6.33
N ALA A 352 1.71 20.40 7.11
CA ALA A 352 2.18 19.29 7.96
C ALA A 352 2.75 18.13 7.14
N ILE A 353 2.10 17.78 6.02
CA ILE A 353 2.58 16.74 5.08
C ILE A 353 3.94 17.17 4.49
N MET A 354 4.06 18.40 4.00
CA MET A 354 5.31 18.93 3.44
C MET A 354 6.44 18.93 4.47
N LYS A 355 6.16 19.37 5.71
CA LYS A 355 7.14 19.35 6.80
C LYS A 355 7.61 17.93 7.13
N LEU A 356 6.70 16.94 7.14
CA LEU A 356 7.09 15.55 7.37
C LEU A 356 7.97 15.04 6.23
N SER A 357 7.59 15.27 4.97
CA SER A 357 8.41 14.93 3.79
C SER A 357 9.82 15.51 3.87
N GLU A 358 9.95 16.78 4.25
CA GLU A 358 11.25 17.45 4.39
C GLU A 358 12.09 16.82 5.53
N ARG A 359 11.49 16.56 6.70
CA ARG A 359 12.18 15.96 7.85
C ARG A 359 12.72 14.56 7.57
N VAL A 360 12.04 13.80 6.72
CA VAL A 360 12.47 12.43 6.35
C VAL A 360 13.32 12.38 5.07
N GLY A 361 13.63 13.55 4.48
CA GLY A 361 14.57 13.65 3.37
C GLY A 361 14.02 13.30 2.00
N ILE A 362 12.71 13.45 1.77
CA ILE A 362 12.12 13.34 0.43
C ILE A 362 12.60 14.50 -0.45
N PRO A 363 12.94 14.27 -1.74
CA PRO A 363 13.28 15.34 -2.68
C PRO A 363 12.16 16.39 -2.78
N LYS A 364 12.53 17.65 -3.02
CA LYS A 364 11.58 18.77 -3.00
C LYS A 364 10.65 18.80 -4.20
N GLY A 365 11.06 18.22 -5.34
CA GLY A 365 10.27 18.23 -6.55
C GLY A 365 10.74 17.22 -7.59
N LEU A 366 9.91 17.00 -8.59
CA LEU A 366 10.13 16.05 -9.66
C LEU A 366 11.35 16.41 -10.55
N LYS A 367 11.74 17.69 -10.58
CA LYS A 367 12.91 18.14 -11.33
C LYS A 367 14.20 17.52 -10.83
N GLU A 368 14.34 17.32 -9.52
CA GLU A 368 15.51 16.67 -8.93
C GLU A 368 15.63 15.20 -9.39
N LEU A 369 14.53 14.60 -9.82
CA LEU A 369 14.45 13.23 -10.33
C LEU A 369 14.59 13.14 -11.85
N GLY A 370 14.84 14.27 -12.53
CA GLY A 370 15.04 14.34 -13.97
C GLY A 370 13.77 14.34 -14.82
N VAL A 371 12.60 14.55 -14.21
CA VAL A 371 11.31 14.64 -14.92
C VAL A 371 11.25 15.93 -15.74
N LYS A 372 10.65 15.85 -16.95
CA LYS A 372 10.62 16.95 -17.91
C LYS A 372 9.21 17.37 -18.25
N GLU A 373 8.99 18.66 -18.48
CA GLU A 373 7.68 19.23 -18.83
C GLU A 373 7.15 18.68 -20.17
N GLU A 374 8.03 18.31 -21.11
CA GLU A 374 7.64 17.79 -22.41
C GLU A 374 6.81 16.49 -22.34
N ASP A 375 6.98 15.73 -21.26
CA ASP A 375 6.28 14.45 -21.03
C ASP A 375 4.96 14.60 -20.25
N PHE A 376 4.68 15.78 -19.70
CA PHE A 376 3.50 15.98 -18.84
C PHE A 376 2.19 15.67 -19.55
N LYS A 377 2.06 16.03 -20.83
CA LYS A 377 0.81 15.81 -21.56
C LYS A 377 0.48 14.32 -21.68
N VAL A 378 1.45 13.50 -22.11
CA VAL A 378 1.22 12.06 -22.29
C VAL A 378 1.01 11.36 -20.93
N MET A 379 1.76 11.75 -19.89
CA MET A 379 1.56 11.23 -18.54
C MET A 379 0.17 11.63 -18.01
N ALA A 380 -0.28 12.86 -18.23
CA ALA A 380 -1.59 13.31 -17.81
C ALA A 380 -2.74 12.55 -18.53
N GLU A 381 -2.63 12.31 -19.84
CA GLU A 381 -3.59 11.51 -20.60
C GLU A 381 -3.70 10.07 -20.10
N ASN A 382 -2.59 9.50 -19.59
CA ASN A 382 -2.58 8.17 -18.99
C ASN A 382 -3.10 8.16 -17.55
N ALA A 383 -2.73 9.15 -16.72
CA ALA A 383 -3.21 9.28 -15.34
C ALA A 383 -4.74 9.36 -15.27
N LEU A 384 -5.37 10.04 -16.23
CA LEU A 384 -6.86 10.12 -16.32
C LEU A 384 -7.53 8.77 -16.59
N LYS A 385 -6.80 7.79 -17.11
CA LYS A 385 -7.31 6.43 -17.40
C LYS A 385 -6.99 5.43 -16.29
N ASP A 386 -6.17 5.83 -15.34
CA ASP A 386 -5.77 4.97 -14.22
C ASP A 386 -6.96 4.65 -13.31
N VAL A 387 -7.04 3.41 -12.86
CA VAL A 387 -8.16 2.93 -12.03
C VAL A 387 -8.28 3.71 -10.72
N CYS A 388 -7.18 4.23 -10.17
CA CYS A 388 -7.17 5.01 -8.93
C CYS A 388 -7.88 6.36 -9.08
N ALA A 389 -7.95 6.93 -10.29
CA ALA A 389 -8.65 8.19 -10.55
C ALA A 389 -10.14 8.12 -10.21
N GLY A 390 -10.74 6.93 -10.33
CA GLY A 390 -12.19 6.71 -10.17
C GLY A 390 -12.75 6.99 -8.77
N THR A 391 -11.89 7.06 -7.75
CA THR A 391 -12.30 7.32 -6.36
C THR A 391 -11.75 8.64 -5.80
N ASN A 392 -11.11 9.47 -6.65
CA ASN A 392 -10.67 10.81 -6.23
C ASN A 392 -11.87 11.70 -5.86
N PRO A 393 -11.80 12.51 -4.78
CA PRO A 393 -12.95 13.30 -4.32
C PRO A 393 -13.33 14.46 -5.25
N ARG A 394 -12.43 14.91 -6.12
CA ARG A 394 -12.63 15.96 -7.10
C ARG A 394 -12.39 15.44 -8.51
N GLU A 395 -13.26 15.78 -9.44
CA GLU A 395 -13.01 15.53 -10.86
C GLU A 395 -11.76 16.27 -11.33
N VAL A 396 -10.97 15.61 -12.16
CA VAL A 396 -9.68 16.11 -12.65
C VAL A 396 -9.71 16.18 -14.18
N THR A 397 -9.31 17.31 -14.73
CA THR A 397 -9.15 17.49 -16.18
C THR A 397 -7.72 17.26 -16.64
N LEU A 398 -7.49 17.21 -17.95
CA LEU A 398 -6.16 17.14 -18.52
C LEU A 398 -5.31 18.36 -18.12
N GLU A 399 -5.91 19.53 -18.17
CA GLU A 399 -5.30 20.80 -17.81
C GLU A 399 -4.92 20.85 -16.32
N ASP A 400 -5.81 20.36 -15.45
CA ASP A 400 -5.52 20.24 -14.01
C ASP A 400 -4.32 19.33 -13.75
N THR A 401 -4.27 18.18 -14.43
CA THR A 401 -3.17 17.21 -14.26
C THR A 401 -1.83 17.80 -14.69
N ILE A 402 -1.80 18.48 -15.83
CA ILE A 402 -0.60 19.16 -16.31
C ILE A 402 -0.17 20.24 -15.32
N ALA A 403 -1.13 21.00 -14.76
CA ALA A 403 -0.85 22.02 -13.75
C ALA A 403 -0.28 21.41 -12.46
N LEU A 404 -0.83 20.29 -11.98
CA LEU A 404 -0.35 19.57 -10.81
C LEU A 404 1.09 19.03 -11.00
N TYR A 405 1.42 18.48 -12.17
CA TYR A 405 2.81 18.10 -12.49
C TYR A 405 3.75 19.29 -12.49
N LYS A 406 3.30 20.46 -12.98
CA LYS A 406 4.10 21.69 -12.96
C LYS A 406 4.31 22.24 -11.54
N GLU A 407 3.28 22.17 -10.68
CA GLU A 407 3.43 22.55 -9.27
C GLU A 407 4.40 21.64 -8.51
N ALA A 408 4.48 20.36 -8.89
CA ALA A 408 5.34 19.36 -8.29
C ALA A 408 6.77 19.33 -8.90
N LEU A 409 7.04 20.08 -9.99
CA LEU A 409 8.33 20.10 -10.68
C LEU A 409 9.36 20.91 -9.90
#